data_984811b07387069d9a79856d93683ff4
#
_entry.id   984811b07387069d9a79856d93683ff4
#
_cell.length_a   1.000
_cell.length_b   1.000
_cell.length_c   1.000
_cell.angle_alpha   90.00
_cell.angle_beta   90.00
_cell.angle_gamma   90.00
#
_symmetry.space_group_name_H-M   'P 1'
#
loop_
_entity.id
_entity.type
_entity.pdbx_description
1 polymer ?
#
loop_
_entity_poly.entity_id
_entity_poly.type
_entity_poly.pdbx_seq_one_letter_code
_entity_poly.pdbx_strand_id
1 'polypeptide(L)'
;MNSFEEYPPSLKLDLTEAAAVRQINATAPDFTHTLEGGDADRGRNLFMNHIAAQCIRCHKVKDGKGSDIGPNLKSAGLQGRGHHLEAIVDPQKTITEGYGSISLTLENGQSIAGLFKSEMKTTT
;
A
#
# COMPACT_ATOMS: atom_id res chain seq x y z
N MET A 1 13.02 -21.32 10.56
CA MET A 1 12.15 -22.28 9.84
C MET A 1 11.42 -21.53 8.76
N ASN A 2 11.83 -21.70 7.50
CA ASN A 2 11.21 -21.03 6.35
C ASN A 2 9.95 -21.79 5.95
N SER A 3 8.80 -21.25 6.28
CA SER A 3 7.48 -21.80 5.91
C SER A 3 7.11 -21.54 4.42
N PHE A 4 8.05 -21.19 3.57
CA PHE A 4 7.81 -20.88 2.15
C PHE A 4 8.09 -22.04 1.19
N GLU A 5 8.49 -23.21 1.70
CA GLU A 5 8.86 -24.36 0.85
C GLU A 5 7.66 -25.23 0.38
N GLU A 6 6.42 -24.88 0.74
CA GLU A 6 5.25 -25.72 0.49
C GLU A 6 4.25 -25.15 -0.55
N TYR A 7 4.64 -24.18 -1.37
CA TYR A 7 3.73 -23.71 -2.40
C TYR A 7 3.88 -24.48 -3.71
N PRO A 8 2.79 -25.09 -4.22
CA PRO A 8 2.84 -25.86 -5.47
C PRO A 8 3.18 -24.96 -6.67
N PRO A 9 3.89 -25.51 -7.69
CA PRO A 9 4.36 -24.75 -8.86
C PRO A 9 3.26 -24.23 -9.79
N SER A 10 1.99 -24.48 -9.51
CA SER A 10 0.83 -24.09 -10.33
C SER A 10 0.06 -22.88 -9.78
N LEU A 11 0.74 -21.97 -9.11
CA LEU A 11 0.13 -20.75 -8.58
C LEU A 11 -0.31 -19.83 -9.73
N LYS A 12 -1.61 -19.55 -9.84
CA LYS A 12 -2.14 -18.57 -10.81
C LYS A 12 -2.30 -17.21 -10.13
N LEU A 13 -1.59 -16.21 -10.64
CA LEU A 13 -1.76 -14.82 -10.24
C LEU A 13 -3.02 -14.25 -10.89
N ASP A 14 -4.02 -13.89 -10.10
CA ASP A 14 -5.20 -13.17 -10.57
C ASP A 14 -4.98 -11.65 -10.46
N LEU A 15 -4.86 -10.99 -11.60
CA LEU A 15 -4.67 -9.55 -11.70
C LEU A 15 -5.98 -8.79 -11.98
N THR A 16 -7.12 -9.48 -12.06
CA THR A 16 -8.41 -8.86 -12.46
C THR A 16 -8.92 -7.91 -11.38
N GLU A 17 -8.73 -8.23 -10.10
CA GLU A 17 -9.14 -7.39 -8.98
C GLU A 17 -8.36 -6.06 -8.97
N ALA A 18 -7.06 -6.09 -9.24
CA ALA A 18 -6.25 -4.88 -9.35
C ALA A 18 -6.69 -3.97 -10.50
N ALA A 19 -7.12 -4.55 -11.61
CA ALA A 19 -7.68 -3.81 -12.74
C ALA A 19 -9.05 -3.19 -12.41
N ALA A 20 -9.91 -3.90 -11.67
CA ALA A 20 -11.20 -3.39 -11.22
C ALA A 20 -11.04 -2.21 -10.25
N VAL A 21 -10.12 -2.32 -9.29
CA VAL A 21 -9.80 -1.23 -8.36
C VAL A 21 -9.28 0.01 -9.09
N ARG A 22 -8.45 -0.16 -10.13
CA ARG A 22 -7.99 0.96 -10.97
C ARG A 22 -9.13 1.67 -11.70
N GLN A 23 -10.12 0.94 -12.19
CA GLN A 23 -11.29 1.53 -12.84
C GLN A 23 -12.15 2.36 -11.87
N ILE A 24 -12.31 1.89 -10.63
CA ILE A 24 -13.03 2.64 -9.59
C ILE A 24 -12.31 3.98 -9.31
N ASN A 25 -10.99 3.95 -9.21
CA ASN A 25 -10.20 5.14 -8.92
C ASN A 25 -10.11 6.12 -10.10
N ALA A 26 -10.31 5.67 -11.35
CA ALA A 26 -10.34 6.55 -12.52
C ALA A 26 -11.50 7.57 -12.49
N THR A 27 -12.52 7.33 -11.66
CA THR A 27 -13.66 8.23 -11.46
C THR A 27 -13.60 8.98 -10.13
N ALA A 28 -12.46 8.92 -9.41
CA ALA A 28 -12.29 9.60 -8.13
C ALA A 28 -12.49 11.12 -8.28
N PRO A 29 -13.17 11.78 -7.34
CA PRO A 29 -13.36 13.22 -7.36
C PRO A 29 -12.03 13.97 -7.37
N ASP A 30 -11.99 15.12 -8.04
CA ASP A 30 -10.83 16.02 -8.01
C ASP A 30 -10.73 16.71 -6.64
N PHE A 31 -9.69 16.38 -5.89
CA PHE A 31 -9.38 16.94 -4.58
C PHE A 31 -8.25 17.97 -4.62
N THR A 32 -7.83 18.46 -5.81
CA THR A 32 -6.71 19.40 -5.96
C THR A 32 -6.88 20.69 -5.15
N HIS A 33 -8.12 21.11 -4.88
CA HIS A 33 -8.43 22.24 -4.01
C HIS A 33 -7.92 22.07 -2.58
N THR A 34 -7.61 20.83 -2.13
CA THR A 34 -7.09 20.55 -0.79
C THR A 34 -5.58 20.71 -0.68
N LEU A 35 -4.88 21.00 -1.78
CA LEU A 35 -3.42 21.17 -1.79
C LEU A 35 -2.97 22.43 -1.03
N GLU A 36 -3.86 23.39 -0.83
CA GLU A 36 -3.60 24.62 -0.11
C GLU A 36 -4.45 24.72 1.17
N GLY A 37 -4.03 25.58 2.11
CA GLY A 37 -4.77 25.89 3.33
C GLY A 37 -4.76 24.79 4.41
N GLY A 38 -3.89 23.78 4.27
CA GLY A 38 -3.75 22.72 5.25
C GLY A 38 -3.09 23.20 6.56
N ASP A 39 -3.41 22.51 7.65
CA ASP A 39 -2.83 22.71 8.97
C ASP A 39 -1.98 21.48 9.34
N ALA A 40 -0.66 21.66 9.44
CA ALA A 40 0.29 20.58 9.65
C ALA A 40 0.14 19.91 11.04
N ASP A 41 -0.20 20.69 12.09
CA ASP A 41 -0.35 20.15 13.44
C ASP A 41 -1.63 19.31 13.55
N ARG A 42 -2.72 19.80 12.96
CA ARG A 42 -3.96 19.03 12.86
C ARG A 42 -3.76 17.76 12.01
N GLY A 43 -3.07 17.88 10.88
CA GLY A 43 -2.72 16.75 10.03
C GLY A 43 -1.89 15.69 10.77
N ARG A 44 -0.88 16.14 11.53
CA ARG A 44 -0.09 15.25 12.39
C ARG A 44 -0.95 14.56 13.43
N ASN A 45 -1.84 15.28 14.08
CA ASN A 45 -2.74 14.69 15.08
C ASN A 45 -3.67 13.64 14.47
N LEU A 46 -4.25 13.92 13.30
CA LEU A 46 -5.05 12.94 12.56
C LEU A 46 -4.23 11.69 12.21
N PHE A 47 -3.03 11.87 11.66
CA PHE A 47 -2.16 10.76 11.30
C PHE A 47 -1.85 9.85 12.49
N MET A 48 -1.54 10.45 13.64
CA MET A 48 -1.12 9.72 14.84
C MET A 48 -2.27 9.08 15.61
N ASN A 49 -3.44 9.71 15.63
CA ASN A 49 -4.48 9.41 16.62
C ASN A 49 -5.85 9.10 16.05
N HIS A 50 -6.07 9.26 14.73
CA HIS A 50 -7.41 9.06 14.16
C HIS A 50 -7.82 7.58 14.19
N ILE A 51 -8.92 7.27 14.89
CA ILE A 51 -9.34 5.90 15.19
C ILE A 51 -9.68 5.10 13.90
N ALA A 52 -10.33 5.75 12.93
CA ALA A 52 -10.72 5.05 11.70
C ALA A 52 -9.60 5.00 10.66
N ALA A 53 -8.82 6.08 10.48
CA ALA A 53 -7.75 6.13 9.48
C ALA A 53 -6.53 5.28 9.87
N GLN A 54 -6.17 5.25 11.14
CA GLN A 54 -5.13 4.40 11.73
C GLN A 54 -3.79 4.39 10.96
N CYS A 55 -3.38 5.50 10.36
CA CYS A 55 -2.22 5.60 9.46
C CYS A 55 -0.94 5.06 10.10
N ILE A 56 -0.74 5.34 11.39
CA ILE A 56 0.44 4.91 12.16
C ILE A 56 0.53 3.39 12.37
N ARG A 57 -0.56 2.66 12.17
CA ARG A 57 -0.53 1.19 12.25
C ARG A 57 0.31 0.57 11.12
N CYS A 58 0.36 1.25 9.98
CA CYS A 58 1.06 0.74 8.80
C CYS A 58 2.32 1.54 8.48
N HIS A 59 2.34 2.84 8.77
CA HIS A 59 3.42 3.73 8.35
C HIS A 59 4.27 4.20 9.52
N LYS A 60 5.60 4.15 9.33
CA LYS A 60 6.58 4.75 10.24
C LYS A 60 6.86 6.19 9.83
N VAL A 61 7.00 7.06 10.81
CA VAL A 61 7.37 8.47 10.64
C VAL A 61 8.79 8.76 11.15
N LYS A 62 9.29 9.98 10.91
CA LYS A 62 10.67 10.38 11.16
C LYS A 62 11.15 10.12 12.60
N ASP A 63 10.29 10.23 13.60
CA ASP A 63 10.63 10.00 15.01
C ASP A 63 10.62 8.50 15.42
N GLY A 64 10.52 7.62 14.45
CA GLY A 64 10.53 6.16 14.65
C GLY A 64 9.22 5.56 15.12
N LYS A 65 8.19 6.38 15.35
CA LYS A 65 6.85 5.89 15.69
C LYS A 65 6.17 5.27 14.48
N GLY A 66 5.39 4.24 14.73
CA GLY A 66 4.63 3.53 13.72
C GLY A 66 5.19 2.15 13.39
N SER A 67 4.84 1.63 12.23
CA SER A 67 5.13 0.27 11.78
C SER A 67 5.79 0.26 10.40
N ASP A 68 6.49 -0.82 10.07
CA ASP A 68 7.10 -1.06 8.76
C ASP A 68 6.22 -1.93 7.85
N ILE A 69 4.93 -2.09 8.15
CA ILE A 69 3.96 -2.78 7.29
C ILE A 69 3.78 -2.02 5.98
N GLY A 70 3.66 -0.69 6.05
CA GLY A 70 3.64 0.21 4.89
C GLY A 70 4.97 0.94 4.70
N PRO A 71 5.14 1.68 3.59
CA PRO A 71 6.32 2.50 3.36
C PRO A 71 6.63 3.46 4.50
N ASN A 72 7.93 3.60 4.80
CA ASN A 72 8.39 4.58 5.78
C ASN A 72 8.26 6.00 5.21
N LEU A 73 7.58 6.89 5.92
CA LEU A 73 7.28 8.25 5.49
C LEU A 73 8.35 9.29 5.90
N LYS A 74 9.52 8.85 6.36
CA LYS A 74 10.61 9.75 6.80
C LYS A 74 11.00 10.78 5.74
N SER A 75 11.02 10.38 4.48
CA SER A 75 11.38 11.22 3.33
C SER A 75 10.19 11.67 2.49
N ALA A 76 8.98 11.38 2.92
CA ALA A 76 7.77 11.67 2.16
C ALA A 76 7.65 13.16 1.79
N GLY A 77 8.01 14.06 2.69
CA GLY A 77 7.97 15.52 2.43
C GLY A 77 8.78 15.99 1.22
N LEU A 78 9.71 15.18 0.71
CA LEU A 78 10.50 15.50 -0.49
C LEU A 78 9.72 15.27 -1.80
N GLN A 79 8.61 14.55 -1.76
CA GLN A 79 7.85 14.16 -2.96
C GLN A 79 6.78 15.18 -3.39
N GLY A 80 6.56 16.20 -2.58
CA GLY A 80 5.62 17.26 -2.88
C GLY A 80 4.15 16.93 -2.58
N ARG A 81 3.32 17.96 -2.48
CA ARG A 81 1.91 17.85 -2.06
C ARG A 81 1.06 17.05 -3.04
N GLY A 82 1.26 17.24 -4.35
CA GLY A 82 0.51 16.53 -5.37
C GLY A 82 0.69 15.02 -5.30
N HIS A 83 1.91 14.55 -5.05
CA HIS A 83 2.19 13.13 -4.86
C HIS A 83 1.45 12.57 -3.62
N HIS A 84 1.42 13.32 -2.51
CA HIS A 84 0.71 12.89 -1.31
C HIS A 84 -0.79 12.83 -1.53
N LEU A 85 -1.35 13.83 -2.23
CA LEU A 85 -2.77 13.81 -2.58
C LEU A 85 -3.09 12.58 -3.44
N GLU A 86 -2.30 12.34 -4.49
CA GLU A 86 -2.47 11.16 -5.35
C GLU A 86 -2.41 9.85 -4.55
N ALA A 87 -1.42 9.70 -3.68
CA ALA A 87 -1.23 8.50 -2.88
C ALA A 87 -2.39 8.23 -1.89
N ILE A 88 -3.14 9.27 -1.49
CA ILE A 88 -4.31 9.16 -0.61
C ILE A 88 -5.58 8.89 -1.42
N VAL A 89 -5.75 9.59 -2.53
CA VAL A 89 -7.00 9.56 -3.32
C VAL A 89 -7.02 8.38 -4.28
N ASP A 90 -5.85 8.04 -4.85
CA ASP A 90 -5.67 6.91 -5.77
C ASP A 90 -4.47 6.04 -5.35
N PRO A 91 -4.59 5.30 -4.24
CA PRO A 91 -3.46 4.58 -3.64
C PRO A 91 -2.91 3.45 -4.51
N GLN A 92 -3.61 3.05 -5.55
CA GLN A 92 -3.17 2.00 -6.47
C GLN A 92 -2.43 2.54 -7.70
N LYS A 93 -2.45 3.86 -7.93
CA LYS A 93 -1.84 4.46 -9.13
C LYS A 93 -0.32 4.31 -9.12
N THR A 94 0.32 4.55 -7.98
CA THR A 94 1.77 4.43 -7.81
C THR A 94 2.07 3.72 -6.51
N ILE A 95 2.51 2.47 -6.60
CA ILE A 95 2.83 1.66 -5.43
C ILE A 95 4.35 1.66 -5.22
N THR A 96 4.78 1.94 -4.00
CA THR A 96 6.19 1.87 -3.62
C THR A 96 6.71 0.44 -3.80
N GLU A 97 7.89 0.30 -4.40
CA GLU A 97 8.55 -1.00 -4.59
C GLU A 97 8.61 -1.81 -3.28
N GLY A 98 8.27 -3.08 -3.34
CA GLY A 98 8.18 -3.99 -2.19
C GLY A 98 6.92 -3.87 -1.35
N TYR A 99 5.94 -3.04 -1.75
CA TYR A 99 4.65 -2.87 -1.07
C TYR A 99 3.43 -3.20 -1.95
N GLY A 100 3.65 -3.75 -3.13
CA GLY A 100 2.57 -4.26 -3.97
C GLY A 100 1.83 -5.40 -3.27
N SER A 101 0.50 -5.34 -3.29
CA SER A 101 -0.33 -6.45 -2.81
C SER A 101 -0.55 -7.48 -3.91
N ILE A 102 -0.56 -8.75 -3.52
CA ILE A 102 -0.88 -9.88 -4.39
C ILE A 102 -1.99 -10.71 -3.77
N SER A 103 -2.81 -11.30 -4.62
CA SER A 103 -3.74 -12.36 -4.24
C SER A 103 -3.37 -13.62 -4.99
N LEU A 104 -3.27 -14.71 -4.26
CA LEU A 104 -2.86 -16.02 -4.78
C LEU A 104 -4.00 -17.00 -4.55
N THR A 105 -4.42 -17.70 -5.60
CA THR A 105 -5.37 -18.79 -5.47
C THR A 105 -4.64 -20.12 -5.57
N LEU A 106 -4.70 -20.91 -4.51
CA LEU A 106 -4.11 -22.25 -4.46
C LEU A 106 -4.96 -23.25 -5.25
N GLU A 107 -4.38 -24.40 -5.63
CA GLU A 107 -5.09 -25.46 -6.35
C GLU A 107 -6.33 -25.99 -5.59
N ASN A 108 -6.30 -25.94 -4.26
CA ASN A 108 -7.44 -26.34 -3.42
C ASN A 108 -8.55 -25.28 -3.36
N GLY A 109 -8.44 -24.16 -4.09
CA GLY A 109 -9.40 -23.05 -4.12
C GLY A 109 -9.27 -22.03 -2.99
N GLN A 110 -8.31 -22.20 -2.07
CA GLN A 110 -8.04 -21.17 -1.06
C GLN A 110 -7.39 -19.94 -1.67
N SER A 111 -7.81 -18.75 -1.23
CA SER A 111 -7.17 -17.48 -1.60
C SER A 111 -6.34 -16.94 -0.43
N ILE A 112 -5.13 -16.52 -0.75
CA ILE A 112 -4.19 -15.90 0.18
C ILE A 112 -3.85 -14.52 -0.37
N ALA A 113 -3.99 -13.47 0.44
CA ALA A 113 -3.56 -12.11 0.10
C ALA A 113 -2.36 -11.71 0.95
N GLY A 114 -1.44 -10.96 0.36
CA GLY A 114 -0.24 -10.49 1.04
C GLY A 114 0.51 -9.42 0.26
N LEU A 115 1.63 -8.97 0.83
CA LEU A 115 2.55 -8.06 0.15
C LEU A 115 3.60 -8.86 -0.62
N PHE A 116 3.79 -8.51 -1.90
CA PHE A 116 4.86 -9.06 -2.72
C PHE A 116 6.21 -8.51 -2.25
N LYS A 117 7.10 -9.39 -1.84
CA LYS A 117 8.46 -9.00 -1.43
C LYS A 117 9.50 -9.33 -2.49
N SER A 118 9.49 -10.55 -2.99
CA SER A 118 10.43 -11.00 -4.02
C SER A 118 9.99 -12.35 -4.59
N GLU A 119 10.44 -12.63 -5.80
CA GLU A 119 10.31 -13.93 -6.42
C GLU A 119 11.67 -14.65 -6.40
N MET A 120 11.70 -15.86 -5.88
CA MET A 120 12.88 -16.73 -6.00
C MET A 120 12.65 -17.72 -7.14
N LYS A 121 13.54 -17.71 -8.14
CA LYS A 121 13.55 -18.75 -9.17
C LYS A 121 14.08 -20.05 -8.57
N THR A 122 13.24 -21.05 -8.50
CA THR A 122 13.70 -22.41 -8.20
C THR A 122 14.38 -22.94 -9.47
N THR A 123 15.70 -23.09 -9.42
CA THR A 123 16.43 -23.77 -10.49
C THR A 123 16.25 -25.27 -10.27
N THR A 124 15.59 -25.91 -11.20
CA THR A 124 15.46 -27.38 -11.28
C THR A 124 16.75 -27.96 -11.84
#